data_b32479cc8eccbfbb344cd30f8f481a50
#
_entry.id   b32479cc8eccbfbb344cd30f8f481a50
#
_cell.length_a   1.000
_cell.length_b   1.000
_cell.length_c   1.000
_cell.angle_alpha   90.00
_cell.angle_beta   90.00
_cell.angle_gamma   90.00
#
_symmetry.space_group_name_H-M   'P 1'
#
loop_
_entity.id
_entity.type
_entity.pdbx_description
1 polymer ?
#
loop_
_entity_poly.entity_id
_entity_poly.type
_entity_poly.pdbx_seq_one_letter_code
_entity_poly.pdbx_strand_id
1 'polypeptide(L)'
;MTPEPAIDDIVHRHAKAIVSMDIGQIMNDLMPEAMMKLQQEAGGGTALQINDYEVLGSSQDGDDYLYDVKYIGPESFTVRARWSRVGSEWKIVDADITARE
;
A
#
# COMPACT_ATOMS: atom_id res chain seq x y z
N MET A 1 10.04 8.55 22.82
CA MET A 1 10.24 7.34 22.02
C MET A 1 9.23 7.28 20.90
N THR A 2 9.69 6.97 19.74
CA THR A 2 8.80 6.85 18.59
C THR A 2 8.14 5.47 18.63
N PRO A 3 6.84 5.41 18.86
CA PRO A 3 6.21 4.10 19.04
C PRO A 3 6.16 3.28 17.76
N GLU A 4 6.21 3.93 16.60
CA GLU A 4 5.94 3.21 15.36
C GLU A 4 6.94 3.48 14.24
N PRO A 5 8.26 3.40 14.54
CA PRO A 5 9.21 3.44 13.43
C PRO A 5 9.03 2.23 12.52
N ALA A 6 8.51 1.14 13.07
CA ALA A 6 8.30 -0.08 12.31
C ALA A 6 7.25 0.07 11.22
N ILE A 7 6.20 0.89 11.43
CA ILE A 7 5.18 1.02 10.39
C ILE A 7 5.74 1.71 9.15
N ASP A 8 6.58 2.73 9.35
CA ASP A 8 7.19 3.41 8.21
C ASP A 8 8.07 2.47 7.41
N ASP A 9 8.88 1.67 8.08
CA ASP A 9 9.73 0.68 7.42
C ASP A 9 8.90 -0.36 6.67
N ILE A 10 7.78 -0.77 7.25
CA ILE A 10 6.89 -1.76 6.65
C ILE A 10 6.25 -1.19 5.38
N VAL A 11 5.83 0.08 5.43
CA VAL A 11 5.24 0.73 4.25
C VAL A 11 6.26 0.80 3.12
N HIS A 12 7.50 1.18 3.43
CA HIS A 12 8.55 1.23 2.40
C HIS A 12 8.86 -0.16 1.84
N ARG A 13 8.90 -1.17 2.70
CA ARG A 13 9.13 -2.55 2.26
C ARG A 13 8.02 -3.01 1.32
N HIS A 14 6.77 -2.68 1.66
CA HIS A 14 5.63 -3.04 0.82
C HIS A 14 5.71 -2.34 -0.54
N ALA A 15 6.02 -1.05 -0.54
CA ALA A 15 6.13 -0.29 -1.78
C ALA A 15 7.25 -0.85 -2.66
N LYS A 16 8.38 -1.22 -2.06
CA LYS A 16 9.49 -1.82 -2.80
C LYS A 16 9.08 -3.18 -3.40
N ALA A 17 8.27 -3.94 -2.66
CA ALA A 17 7.77 -5.21 -3.16
C ALA A 17 6.89 -5.01 -4.40
N ILE A 18 6.09 -3.95 -4.41
CA ILE A 18 5.27 -3.64 -5.57
C ILE A 18 6.14 -3.28 -6.77
N VAL A 19 7.17 -2.47 -6.56
CA VAL A 19 8.10 -2.08 -7.63
C VAL A 19 8.82 -3.30 -8.19
N SER A 20 9.23 -4.22 -7.33
CA SER A 20 9.96 -5.42 -7.74
C SER A 20 9.06 -6.58 -8.14
N MET A 21 7.74 -6.42 -8.05
CA MET A 21 6.77 -7.47 -8.36
C MET A 21 6.93 -8.70 -7.46
N ASP A 22 7.22 -8.47 -6.20
CA ASP A 22 7.29 -9.54 -5.21
C ASP A 22 5.89 -9.87 -4.72
N ILE A 23 5.21 -10.71 -5.46
CA ILE A 23 3.79 -11.02 -5.23
C ILE A 23 3.58 -11.61 -3.84
N GLY A 24 4.49 -12.48 -3.40
CA GLY A 24 4.36 -13.10 -2.07
C GLY A 24 4.34 -12.08 -0.96
N GLN A 25 5.25 -11.10 -1.00
CA GLN A 25 5.29 -10.05 0.01
C GLN A 25 4.08 -9.13 -0.09
N ILE A 26 3.66 -8.79 -1.31
CA ILE A 26 2.48 -7.94 -1.52
C ILE A 26 1.26 -8.60 -0.90
N MET A 27 1.03 -9.87 -1.18
CA MET A 27 -0.13 -10.58 -0.66
C MET A 27 -0.06 -10.77 0.85
N ASN A 28 1.15 -10.91 1.38
CA ASN A 28 1.33 -11.05 2.82
C ASN A 28 0.88 -9.79 3.57
N ASP A 29 1.07 -8.63 2.96
CA ASP A 29 0.75 -7.35 3.59
C ASP A 29 -0.70 -6.93 3.44
N LEU A 30 -1.44 -7.55 2.51
CA LEU A 30 -2.82 -7.18 2.21
C LEU A 30 -3.82 -8.14 2.83
N MET A 31 -4.84 -7.57 3.49
CA MET A 31 -6.00 -8.37 3.87
C MET A 31 -6.85 -8.64 2.63
N PRO A 32 -7.61 -9.76 2.61
CA PRO A 32 -8.37 -10.12 1.41
C PRO A 32 -9.32 -9.03 0.92
N GLU A 33 -9.97 -8.31 1.84
CA GLU A 33 -10.91 -7.26 1.46
C GLU A 33 -10.21 -6.13 0.72
N ALA A 34 -9.02 -5.74 1.19
CA ALA A 34 -8.25 -4.69 0.54
C ALA A 34 -7.79 -5.13 -0.83
N MET A 35 -7.38 -6.38 -0.95
CA MET A 35 -6.94 -6.94 -2.23
C MET A 35 -8.06 -6.93 -3.26
N MET A 36 -9.25 -7.38 -2.85
CA MET A 36 -10.41 -7.40 -3.74
C MET A 36 -10.78 -6.00 -4.22
N LYS A 37 -10.74 -5.04 -3.30
CA LYS A 37 -11.08 -3.67 -3.62
C LYS A 37 -10.10 -3.08 -4.64
N LEU A 38 -8.81 -3.32 -4.44
CA LEU A 38 -7.80 -2.84 -5.37
C LEU A 38 -7.96 -3.47 -6.75
N GLN A 39 -8.27 -4.77 -6.80
CA GLN A 39 -8.50 -5.43 -8.07
C GLN A 39 -9.68 -4.84 -8.82
N GLN A 40 -10.76 -4.53 -8.11
CA GLN A 40 -11.92 -3.91 -8.72
C GLN A 40 -11.59 -2.52 -9.25
N GLU A 41 -10.87 -1.73 -8.48
CA GLU A 41 -10.53 -0.37 -8.87
C GLU A 41 -9.50 -0.34 -9.99
N ALA A 42 -8.64 -1.34 -10.06
CA ALA A 42 -7.63 -1.43 -11.11
C ALA A 42 -8.19 -1.94 -12.43
N GLY A 43 -9.47 -2.32 -12.46
CA GLY A 43 -10.10 -2.69 -13.71
C GLY A 43 -9.71 -4.05 -14.26
N GLY A 44 -9.46 -5.01 -13.39
CA GLY A 44 -9.27 -6.38 -13.81
C GLY A 44 -7.86 -6.89 -13.83
N GLY A 45 -7.00 -6.24 -13.09
CA GLY A 45 -5.71 -6.85 -12.80
C GLY A 45 -4.71 -6.86 -13.93
N THR A 46 -4.74 -5.85 -14.76
CA THR A 46 -3.68 -5.70 -15.76
C THR A 46 -2.35 -5.56 -15.03
N ALA A 47 -1.34 -6.24 -15.56
CA ALA A 47 0.00 -6.13 -15.01
C ALA A 47 0.47 -4.69 -15.19
N LEU A 48 0.61 -3.99 -14.07
CA LEU A 48 1.11 -2.63 -14.08
C LEU A 48 2.62 -2.65 -13.97
N GLN A 49 3.28 -1.88 -14.81
CA GLN A 49 4.71 -1.69 -14.70
C GLN A 49 4.96 -0.53 -13.76
N ILE A 50 5.53 -0.82 -12.61
CA ILE A 50 5.88 0.20 -11.62
C ILE A 50 7.39 0.28 -11.55
N ASN A 51 7.91 1.48 -11.78
CA ASN A 51 9.36 1.70 -11.81
C ASN A 51 9.88 2.27 -10.51
N ASP A 52 9.03 2.98 -9.77
CA ASP A 52 9.45 3.65 -8.55
C ASP A 52 8.21 3.98 -7.72
N TYR A 53 8.43 4.53 -6.55
CA TYR A 53 7.34 4.96 -5.69
C TYR A 53 7.76 6.20 -4.91
N GLU A 54 6.76 6.92 -4.41
CA GLU A 54 7.00 8.08 -3.57
C GLU A 54 5.93 8.11 -2.48
N VAL A 55 6.35 8.20 -1.22
CA VAL A 55 5.42 8.37 -0.10
C VAL A 55 5.06 9.84 -0.02
N LEU A 56 3.81 10.16 -0.32
CA LEU A 56 3.34 11.54 -0.36
C LEU A 56 2.99 12.08 1.02
N GLY A 57 2.50 11.22 1.91
CA GLY A 57 2.13 11.65 3.23
C GLY A 57 1.59 10.52 4.06
N SER A 58 1.41 10.80 5.33
CA SER A 58 0.84 9.85 6.26
C SER A 58 0.08 10.57 7.35
N SER A 59 -0.88 9.87 7.96
CA SER A 59 -1.62 10.38 9.10
C SER A 59 -2.02 9.21 9.97
N GLN A 60 -2.30 9.51 11.24
CA GLN A 60 -2.76 8.50 12.18
C GLN A 60 -4.25 8.70 12.42
N ASP A 61 -4.98 7.60 12.44
CA ASP A 61 -6.41 7.60 12.70
C ASP A 61 -6.67 6.54 13.77
N GLY A 62 -6.78 6.98 15.02
CA GLY A 62 -6.88 6.06 16.14
C GLY A 62 -5.63 5.21 16.24
N ASP A 63 -5.81 3.89 16.18
CA ASP A 63 -4.68 2.96 16.21
C ASP A 63 -4.16 2.61 14.82
N ASP A 64 -4.81 3.13 13.77
CA ASP A 64 -4.46 2.84 12.40
C ASP A 64 -3.62 3.97 11.81
N TYR A 65 -2.95 3.67 10.70
CA TYR A 65 -2.19 4.65 9.96
C TYR A 65 -2.65 4.66 8.51
N LEU A 66 -2.79 5.87 7.96
CA LEU A 66 -3.12 6.07 6.55
C LEU A 66 -1.87 6.56 5.85
N TYR A 67 -1.54 5.92 4.73
CA TYR A 67 -0.39 6.32 3.91
C TYR A 67 -0.85 6.54 2.49
N ASP A 68 -0.40 7.67 1.91
CA ASP A 68 -0.60 7.96 0.51
C ASP A 68 0.71 7.70 -0.21
N VAL A 69 0.71 6.75 -1.14
CA VAL A 69 1.90 6.38 -1.89
C VAL A 69 1.60 6.49 -3.36
N LYS A 70 2.44 7.25 -4.07
CA LYS A 70 2.35 7.36 -5.52
C LYS A 70 3.26 6.32 -6.15
N TYR A 71 2.69 5.51 -7.03
CA TYR A 71 3.44 4.52 -7.79
C TYR A 71 3.68 5.06 -9.17
N ILE A 72 4.93 5.09 -9.58
CA ILE A 72 5.38 5.78 -10.79
C ILE A 72 5.71 4.75 -11.86
N GLY A 73 5.12 4.95 -13.04
CA GLY A 73 5.33 4.09 -14.19
C GLY A 73 4.77 4.76 -15.42
N PRO A 74 4.56 4.00 -16.52
CA PRO A 74 3.91 4.56 -17.70
C PRO A 74 2.56 5.17 -17.38
N GLU A 75 1.84 4.55 -16.44
CA GLU A 75 0.61 5.14 -15.88
C GLU A 75 0.84 5.23 -14.38
N SER A 76 0.93 6.46 -13.88
CA SER A 76 1.13 6.68 -12.45
C SER A 76 -0.20 6.75 -11.73
N PHE A 77 -0.21 6.28 -10.48
CA PHE A 77 -1.41 6.34 -9.67
C PHE A 77 -1.02 6.44 -8.20
N THR A 78 -1.95 6.96 -7.40
CA THR A 78 -1.75 7.11 -5.96
C THR A 78 -2.71 6.19 -5.22
N VAL A 79 -2.19 5.47 -4.25
CA VAL A 79 -2.96 4.58 -3.40
C VAL A 79 -2.96 5.13 -1.98
N ARG A 80 -4.14 5.27 -1.41
CA ARG A 80 -4.28 5.53 0.03
C ARG A 80 -4.55 4.19 0.71
N ALA A 81 -3.65 3.78 1.57
CA ALA A 81 -3.75 2.52 2.27
C ALA A 81 -3.96 2.76 3.76
N ARG A 82 -4.89 2.02 4.35
CA ARG A 82 -5.08 2.02 5.80
C ARG A 82 -4.38 0.79 6.36
N TRP A 83 -3.40 1.05 7.22
CA TRP A 83 -2.63 0.02 7.88
C TRP A 83 -3.16 -0.15 9.30
N SER A 84 -3.45 -1.37 9.68
CA SER A 84 -3.96 -1.69 11.00
C SER A 84 -3.15 -2.85 11.57
N ARG A 85 -3.08 -2.91 12.88
CA ARG A 85 -2.40 -4.02 13.53
C ARG A 85 -3.35 -5.19 13.61
N VAL A 86 -2.97 -6.30 12.98
CA VAL A 86 -3.73 -7.54 12.99
C VAL A 86 -2.87 -8.58 13.69
N GLY A 87 -3.25 -8.94 14.92
CA GLY A 87 -2.38 -9.73 15.76
C GLY A 87 -1.12 -8.95 16.10
N SER A 88 0.04 -9.48 15.76
CA SER A 88 1.32 -8.82 16.02
C SER A 88 1.91 -8.16 14.77
N GLU A 89 1.16 -8.12 13.66
CA GLU A 89 1.68 -7.61 12.39
C GLU A 89 0.84 -6.47 11.86
N TRP A 90 1.47 -5.60 11.09
CA TRP A 90 0.78 -4.53 10.37
C TRP A 90 0.29 -5.05 9.03
N LYS A 91 -1.00 -4.84 8.74
CA LYS A 91 -1.60 -5.27 7.48
C LYS A 91 -2.41 -4.13 6.88
N ILE A 92 -2.52 -4.12 5.56
CA ILE A 92 -3.40 -3.19 4.86
C ILE A 92 -4.81 -3.75 4.93
N VAL A 93 -5.70 -3.06 5.65
CA VAL A 93 -7.08 -3.49 5.81
C VAL A 93 -8.03 -2.81 4.85
N ASP A 94 -7.58 -1.70 4.23
CA ASP A 94 -8.35 -1.00 3.22
C ASP A 94 -7.37 -0.25 2.32
N ALA A 95 -7.75 -0.06 1.06
CA ALA A 95 -6.91 0.66 0.12
C ALA A 95 -7.79 1.20 -1.00
N ASP A 96 -7.48 2.43 -1.43
CA ASP A 96 -8.19 3.12 -2.50
C ASP A 96 -7.19 3.73 -3.46
N ILE A 97 -7.53 3.69 -4.75
CA ILE A 97 -6.79 4.46 -5.74
C ILE A 97 -7.42 5.84 -5.76
N THR A 98 -6.67 6.85 -5.28
CA THR A 98 -7.20 8.19 -5.08
C THR A 98 -6.89 9.13 -6.23
N ALA A 99 -5.91 8.80 -7.07
CA ALA A 99 -5.54 9.62 -8.22
C ALA A 99 -4.90 8.75 -9.29
N ARG A 100 -5.15 9.09 -10.53
CA ARG A 100 -4.54 8.43 -11.69
C ARG A 100 -4.03 9.51 -12.62
N GLU A 101 -2.90 9.23 -13.25
CA GLU A 101 -2.30 10.16 -14.21
C GLU A 101 -1.98 9.47 -15.52
#